data_d6cd7520d313e2b9879b273121cc974e
#
_entry.id   d6cd7520d313e2b9879b273121cc974e
#
_cell.length_a   1.000
_cell.length_b   1.000
_cell.length_c   1.000
_cell.angle_alpha   90.00
_cell.angle_beta   90.00
_cell.angle_gamma   90.00
#
_symmetry.space_group_name_H-M   'P 1'
#
loop_
_entity.id
_entity.type
_entity.pdbx_description
1 polymer ?
#
loop_
_entity_poly.entity_id
_entity_poly.type
_entity_poly.pdbx_seq_one_letter_code
_entity_poly.pdbx_strand_id
1 'polypeptide(L)'
;MTILLAATYHPRGEMTRLERILPTLHGVYAGMTVVVPPHTPPDVVDCLREWFGAGLVVSQDWAHGRHLALAHALDFSGDFIQYADMDRLIRWVETRPDEWTRTAAEIPQHECLIFGRTDAAWDTHPRALRETERVTSHVFSALLGQELDLSAGAKGFSRAAAEWIVRNSRPERALGKDSEWVILAHRGGFRVSQILVNGLDWEIPDRYQDRAADPERVQRVREEYDAKVESWQMRVGVAREIAEAGVEALQRVLPVRSRS
;
A
#
# COMPACT_ATOMS: atom_id res chain seq x y z
N MET A 1 12.80 -7.20 -17.19
CA MET A 1 12.63 -6.31 -16.01
C MET A 1 11.90 -7.07 -14.94
N THR A 2 12.44 -7.11 -13.74
CA THR A 2 11.93 -7.90 -12.62
C THR A 2 11.24 -7.01 -11.61
N ILE A 3 10.04 -7.43 -11.15
CA ILE A 3 9.27 -6.71 -10.14
C ILE A 3 9.32 -7.52 -8.84
N LEU A 4 9.55 -6.84 -7.73
CA LEU A 4 9.46 -7.38 -6.38
C LEU A 4 8.16 -6.90 -5.72
N LEU A 5 7.59 -7.70 -4.83
CA LEU A 5 6.51 -7.27 -3.95
C LEU A 5 7.07 -6.90 -2.58
N ALA A 6 6.70 -5.74 -2.10
CA ALA A 6 6.82 -5.32 -0.70
C ALA A 6 5.42 -5.16 -0.11
N ALA A 7 5.05 -5.93 0.89
CA ALA A 7 3.71 -5.87 1.45
C ALA A 7 3.72 -5.83 2.97
N THR A 8 2.77 -5.09 3.54
CA THR A 8 2.40 -5.25 4.94
C THR A 8 1.16 -6.10 5.05
N TYR A 9 1.16 -7.01 6.00
CA TYR A 9 0.07 -7.94 6.18
C TYR A 9 -0.30 -8.08 7.66
N HIS A 10 -1.56 -7.84 7.95
CA HIS A 10 -2.15 -8.10 9.24
C HIS A 10 -3.21 -9.19 9.07
N PRO A 11 -2.84 -10.48 9.22
CA PRO A 11 -3.76 -11.60 9.00
C PRO A 11 -5.00 -11.53 9.88
N ARG A 12 -6.19 -11.66 9.28
CA ARG A 12 -7.49 -11.58 9.98
C ARG A 12 -8.44 -12.72 9.61
N GLY A 13 -7.87 -13.82 9.04
CA GLY A 13 -8.62 -14.98 8.61
C GLY A 13 -8.65 -15.21 7.10
N GLU A 14 -8.05 -14.33 6.29
CA GLU A 14 -7.98 -14.46 4.84
C GLU A 14 -6.81 -15.33 4.33
N MET A 15 -6.18 -16.09 5.19
CA MET A 15 -5.03 -16.95 4.84
C MET A 15 -5.33 -17.92 3.69
N THR A 16 -6.52 -18.56 3.70
CA THR A 16 -6.94 -19.44 2.60
C THR A 16 -7.08 -18.73 1.26
N ARG A 17 -7.50 -17.46 1.29
CA ARG A 17 -7.58 -16.62 0.10
C ARG A 17 -6.19 -16.29 -0.42
N LEU A 18 -5.26 -15.93 0.47
CA LEU A 18 -3.87 -15.67 0.12
C LEU A 18 -3.21 -16.91 -0.50
N GLU A 19 -3.35 -18.09 0.13
CA GLU A 19 -2.83 -19.35 -0.38
C GLU A 19 -3.30 -19.61 -1.82
N ARG A 20 -4.57 -19.39 -2.10
CA ARG A 20 -5.16 -19.62 -3.44
C ARG A 20 -4.54 -18.74 -4.52
N ILE A 21 -4.16 -17.51 -4.19
CA ILE A 21 -3.59 -16.56 -5.16
C ILE A 21 -2.06 -16.60 -5.24
N LEU A 22 -1.36 -17.30 -4.33
CA LEU A 22 0.10 -17.40 -4.34
C LEU A 22 0.68 -17.76 -5.72
N PRO A 23 0.17 -18.77 -6.46
CA PRO A 23 0.69 -19.08 -7.80
C PRO A 23 0.59 -17.90 -8.76
N THR A 24 -0.48 -17.11 -8.66
CA THR A 24 -0.68 -15.92 -9.48
C THR A 24 0.32 -14.82 -9.11
N LEU A 25 0.58 -14.62 -7.82
CA LEU A 25 1.60 -13.66 -7.35
C LEU A 25 2.99 -14.07 -7.82
N HIS A 26 3.36 -15.35 -7.70
CA HIS A 26 4.63 -15.88 -8.19
C HIS A 26 4.81 -15.76 -9.71
N GLY A 27 3.72 -15.68 -10.46
CA GLY A 27 3.76 -15.44 -11.91
C GLY A 27 4.16 -14.00 -12.28
N VAL A 28 4.05 -13.05 -11.34
CA VAL A 28 4.32 -11.62 -11.57
C VAL A 28 5.57 -11.16 -10.84
N TYR A 29 5.74 -11.58 -9.57
CA TYR A 29 6.84 -11.09 -8.74
C TYR A 29 8.00 -12.09 -8.71
N ALA A 30 9.20 -11.60 -8.99
CA ALA A 30 10.43 -12.38 -8.90
C ALA A 30 10.87 -12.66 -7.44
N GLY A 31 10.35 -11.90 -6.49
CA GLY A 31 10.53 -12.07 -5.06
C GLY A 31 9.47 -11.29 -4.29
N MET A 32 9.16 -11.73 -3.09
CA MET A 32 8.14 -11.12 -2.25
C MET A 32 8.64 -10.93 -0.83
N THR A 33 8.46 -9.71 -0.31
CA THR A 33 8.66 -9.38 1.11
C THR A 33 7.32 -9.10 1.75
N VAL A 34 7.03 -9.81 2.82
CA VAL A 34 5.80 -9.65 3.61
C VAL A 34 6.16 -9.35 5.05
N VAL A 35 5.72 -8.20 5.54
CA VAL A 35 5.93 -7.79 6.93
C VAL A 35 4.64 -7.93 7.71
N VAL A 36 4.72 -8.69 8.81
CA VAL A 36 3.61 -8.91 9.74
C VAL A 36 3.87 -8.24 11.10
N PRO A 37 2.82 -7.85 11.84
CA PRO A 37 2.99 -7.25 13.16
C PRO A 37 3.50 -8.25 14.21
N PRO A 38 4.09 -7.76 15.33
CA PRO A 38 4.73 -8.62 16.33
C PRO A 38 3.77 -9.55 17.09
N HIS A 39 2.48 -9.23 17.08
CA HIS A 39 1.45 -10.02 17.74
C HIS A 39 0.78 -11.07 16.80
N THR A 40 1.34 -11.27 15.60
CA THR A 40 0.85 -12.32 14.69
C THR A 40 1.02 -13.69 15.35
N PRO A 41 -0.04 -14.56 15.38
CA PRO A 41 0.04 -15.87 15.98
C PRO A 41 1.18 -16.72 15.42
N PRO A 42 1.90 -17.49 16.24
CA PRO A 42 3.06 -18.27 15.80
C PRO A 42 2.76 -19.25 14.66
N ASP A 43 1.61 -19.93 14.71
CA ASP A 43 1.16 -20.86 13.67
C ASP A 43 0.93 -20.16 12.32
N VAL A 44 0.41 -18.94 12.35
CA VAL A 44 0.26 -18.10 11.15
C VAL A 44 1.63 -17.66 10.63
N VAL A 45 2.56 -17.27 11.52
CA VAL A 45 3.93 -16.93 11.14
C VAL A 45 4.63 -18.11 10.49
N ASP A 46 4.48 -19.30 11.02
CA ASP A 46 5.10 -20.51 10.47
C ASP A 46 4.54 -20.84 9.07
N CYS A 47 3.22 -20.76 8.89
CA CYS A 47 2.59 -20.93 7.59
C CYS A 47 3.10 -19.88 6.57
N LEU A 48 3.16 -18.61 6.94
CA LEU A 48 3.69 -17.55 6.08
C LEU A 48 5.18 -17.74 5.77
N ARG A 49 5.96 -18.30 6.70
CA ARG A 49 7.37 -18.62 6.47
C ARG A 49 7.56 -19.73 5.44
N GLU A 50 6.65 -20.71 5.41
CA GLU A 50 6.64 -21.72 4.34
C GLU A 50 6.40 -21.10 2.97
N TRP A 51 5.54 -20.09 2.89
CA TRP A 51 5.18 -19.45 1.61
C TRP A 51 6.20 -18.42 1.13
N PHE A 52 6.77 -17.64 2.03
CA PHE A 52 7.62 -16.47 1.68
C PHE A 52 9.09 -16.65 2.05
N GLY A 53 9.44 -17.69 2.81
CA GLY A 53 10.82 -18.00 3.19
C GLY A 53 11.53 -16.79 3.83
N ALA A 54 12.68 -16.41 3.27
CA ALA A 54 13.47 -15.27 3.71
C ALA A 54 12.76 -13.91 3.51
N GLY A 55 11.72 -13.86 2.70
CA GLY A 55 10.91 -12.66 2.49
C GLY A 55 9.93 -12.35 3.62
N LEU A 56 9.70 -13.29 4.57
CA LEU A 56 8.85 -13.01 5.72
C LEU A 56 9.63 -12.30 6.83
N VAL A 57 9.09 -11.18 7.28
CA VAL A 57 9.63 -10.38 8.38
C VAL A 57 8.55 -10.16 9.44
N VAL A 58 8.86 -10.45 10.70
CA VAL A 58 8.03 -10.04 11.84
C VAL A 58 8.58 -8.72 12.36
N SER A 59 7.78 -7.66 12.28
CA SER A 59 8.21 -6.33 12.77
C SER A 59 8.22 -6.27 14.29
N GLN A 60 9.06 -5.41 14.83
CA GLN A 60 9.06 -5.13 16.28
C GLN A 60 7.91 -4.19 16.68
N ASP A 61 7.42 -3.40 15.73
CA ASP A 61 6.36 -2.42 15.92
C ASP A 61 5.54 -2.28 14.63
N TRP A 62 4.23 -2.10 14.79
CA TRP A 62 3.32 -1.81 13.69
C TRP A 62 3.72 -0.56 12.88
N ALA A 63 4.17 0.50 13.58
CA ALA A 63 4.51 1.77 12.94
C ALA A 63 5.64 1.66 11.91
N HIS A 64 6.53 0.68 12.06
CA HIS A 64 7.67 0.44 11.16
C HIS A 64 7.33 -0.45 9.96
N GLY A 65 6.18 -1.12 9.96
CA GLY A 65 5.87 -2.21 9.02
C GLY A 65 6.03 -1.83 7.55
N ARG A 66 5.47 -0.71 7.12
CA ARG A 66 5.54 -0.26 5.72
C ARG A 66 6.98 0.09 5.29
N HIS A 67 7.70 0.84 6.13
CA HIS A 67 9.10 1.17 5.85
C HIS A 67 9.97 -0.09 5.76
N LEU A 68 9.79 -1.01 6.70
CA LEU A 68 10.53 -2.27 6.75
C LEU A 68 10.23 -3.15 5.53
N ALA A 69 8.99 -3.19 5.04
CA ALA A 69 8.62 -3.95 3.84
C ALA A 69 9.38 -3.44 2.60
N LEU A 70 9.40 -2.12 2.41
CA LEU A 70 10.11 -1.52 1.28
C LEU A 70 11.64 -1.69 1.42
N ALA A 71 12.17 -1.50 2.62
CA ALA A 71 13.60 -1.65 2.89
C ALA A 71 14.08 -3.08 2.66
N HIS A 72 13.35 -4.08 3.19
CA HIS A 72 13.73 -5.49 3.04
C HIS A 72 13.57 -6.00 1.61
N ALA A 73 12.63 -5.45 0.84
CA ALA A 73 12.53 -5.77 -0.57
C ALA A 73 13.79 -5.40 -1.37
N LEU A 74 14.53 -4.39 -0.92
CA LEU A 74 15.81 -3.98 -1.55
C LEU A 74 16.95 -4.96 -1.30
N ASP A 75 16.83 -5.91 -0.37
CA ASP A 75 17.81 -6.98 -0.16
C ASP A 75 17.74 -8.05 -1.26
N PHE A 76 16.63 -8.08 -2.01
CA PHE A 76 16.44 -8.99 -3.16
C PHE A 76 16.82 -8.32 -4.48
N SER A 77 17.27 -9.12 -5.44
CA SER A 77 17.57 -8.63 -6.80
C SER A 77 16.28 -8.38 -7.57
N GLY A 78 16.08 -7.14 -8.02
CA GLY A 78 14.93 -6.73 -8.82
C GLY A 78 15.06 -5.27 -9.27
N ASP A 79 14.44 -4.95 -10.40
CA ASP A 79 14.53 -3.63 -11.03
C ASP A 79 13.51 -2.65 -10.50
N PHE A 80 12.35 -3.18 -10.10
CA PHE A 80 11.19 -2.42 -9.61
C PHE A 80 10.59 -3.08 -8.37
N ILE A 81 9.93 -2.28 -7.55
CA ILE A 81 9.23 -2.75 -6.35
C ILE A 81 7.78 -2.24 -6.39
N GLN A 82 6.83 -3.15 -6.24
CA GLN A 82 5.47 -2.80 -5.90
C GLN A 82 5.29 -2.88 -4.39
N TYR A 83 4.85 -1.78 -3.76
CA TYR A 83 4.30 -1.82 -2.42
C TYR A 83 2.78 -2.05 -2.48
N ALA A 84 2.26 -2.89 -1.60
CA ALA A 84 0.82 -3.06 -1.41
C ALA A 84 0.46 -3.42 0.04
N ASP A 85 -0.69 -2.94 0.52
CA ASP A 85 -1.34 -3.52 1.68
C ASP A 85 -1.91 -4.88 1.26
N MET A 86 -1.49 -5.96 1.92
CA MET A 86 -1.75 -7.34 1.46
C MET A 86 -3.24 -7.67 1.37
N ASP A 87 -4.05 -7.19 2.30
CA ASP A 87 -5.50 -7.39 2.27
C ASP A 87 -6.13 -6.80 0.99
N ARG A 88 -5.67 -5.62 0.56
CA ARG A 88 -6.08 -4.98 -0.70
C ARG A 88 -5.61 -5.77 -1.91
N LEU A 89 -4.37 -6.24 -1.88
CA LEU A 89 -3.81 -7.04 -2.96
C LEU A 89 -4.56 -8.37 -3.13
N ILE A 90 -4.85 -9.08 -2.04
CA ILE A 90 -5.64 -10.33 -2.07
C ILE A 90 -6.99 -10.08 -2.77
N ARG A 91 -7.73 -9.06 -2.34
CA ARG A 91 -9.01 -8.73 -2.95
C ARG A 91 -8.86 -8.37 -4.42
N TRP A 92 -7.89 -7.54 -4.78
CA TRP A 92 -7.66 -7.11 -6.16
C TRP A 92 -7.37 -8.29 -7.08
N VAL A 93 -6.44 -9.16 -6.70
CA VAL A 93 -6.09 -10.36 -7.48
C VAL A 93 -7.28 -11.32 -7.59
N GLU A 94 -8.04 -11.50 -6.51
CA GLU A 94 -9.19 -12.41 -6.48
C GLU A 94 -10.38 -11.91 -7.32
N THR A 95 -10.67 -10.60 -7.28
CA THR A 95 -11.87 -10.05 -7.92
C THR A 95 -11.61 -9.48 -9.32
N ARG A 96 -10.37 -9.09 -9.63
CA ARG A 96 -9.98 -8.44 -10.90
C ARG A 96 -8.58 -8.84 -11.36
N PRO A 97 -8.31 -10.15 -11.56
CA PRO A 97 -6.97 -10.65 -11.89
C PRO A 97 -6.40 -10.02 -13.16
N ASP A 98 -7.22 -9.83 -14.18
CA ASP A 98 -6.76 -9.26 -15.46
C ASP A 98 -6.39 -7.77 -15.31
N GLU A 99 -7.15 -7.00 -14.54
CA GLU A 99 -6.80 -5.60 -14.26
C GLU A 99 -5.49 -5.53 -13.49
N TRP A 100 -5.35 -6.34 -12.44
CA TRP A 100 -4.14 -6.38 -11.63
C TRP A 100 -2.91 -6.75 -12.47
N THR A 101 -2.99 -7.80 -13.30
CA THR A 101 -1.89 -8.23 -14.16
C THR A 101 -1.45 -7.13 -15.13
N ARG A 102 -2.42 -6.49 -15.81
CA ARG A 102 -2.10 -5.36 -16.71
C ARG A 102 -1.47 -4.20 -15.95
N THR A 103 -2.00 -3.88 -14.78
CA THR A 103 -1.52 -2.77 -13.95
C THR A 103 -0.12 -3.03 -13.42
N ALA A 104 0.20 -4.24 -12.99
CA ALA A 104 1.55 -4.61 -12.57
C ALA A 104 2.56 -4.48 -13.73
N ALA A 105 2.16 -4.78 -14.95
CA ALA A 105 3.00 -4.63 -16.14
C ALA A 105 3.33 -3.17 -16.50
N GLU A 106 2.59 -2.19 -15.98
CA GLU A 106 2.89 -0.76 -16.16
C GLU A 106 4.03 -0.26 -15.26
N ILE A 107 4.30 -0.94 -14.13
CA ILE A 107 5.31 -0.49 -13.15
C ILE A 107 6.67 -0.18 -13.80
N PRO A 108 7.21 -1.03 -14.71
CA PRO A 108 8.51 -0.78 -15.34
C PRO A 108 8.61 0.48 -16.20
N GLN A 109 7.50 1.13 -16.50
CA GLN A 109 7.46 2.36 -17.29
C GLN A 109 7.52 3.64 -16.44
N HIS A 110 7.51 3.48 -15.10
CA HIS A 110 7.40 4.59 -14.16
C HIS A 110 8.51 4.56 -13.10
N GLU A 111 8.93 5.75 -12.64
CA GLU A 111 9.86 5.85 -11.52
C GLU A 111 9.14 5.81 -10.16
N CYS A 112 7.98 6.46 -10.06
CA CYS A 112 7.05 6.39 -8.93
C CYS A 112 5.64 6.38 -9.47
N LEU A 113 4.92 5.27 -9.31
CA LEU A 113 3.56 5.06 -9.79
C LEU A 113 2.61 4.91 -8.63
N ILE A 114 1.55 5.71 -8.60
CA ILE A 114 0.43 5.55 -7.67
C ILE A 114 -0.67 4.77 -8.40
N PHE A 115 -1.17 3.70 -7.78
CA PHE A 115 -2.40 3.05 -8.22
C PHE A 115 -3.57 3.75 -7.53
N GLY A 116 -4.08 4.81 -8.17
CA GLY A 116 -5.20 5.59 -7.66
C GLY A 116 -6.54 4.87 -7.86
N ARG A 117 -7.52 5.21 -7.07
CA ARG A 117 -8.87 4.65 -7.15
C ARG A 117 -9.72 5.39 -8.19
N THR A 118 -10.45 4.66 -9.04
CA THR A 118 -11.52 5.23 -9.85
C THR A 118 -12.66 5.72 -8.94
N ASP A 119 -13.58 6.55 -9.47
CA ASP A 119 -14.78 6.95 -8.73
C ASP A 119 -15.59 5.73 -8.27
N ALA A 120 -15.69 4.70 -9.12
CA ALA A 120 -16.38 3.46 -8.77
C ALA A 120 -15.71 2.74 -7.59
N ALA A 121 -14.38 2.69 -7.53
CA ALA A 121 -13.66 2.14 -6.39
C ALA A 121 -13.85 3.02 -5.13
N TRP A 122 -13.76 4.34 -5.26
CA TRP A 122 -14.03 5.28 -4.17
C TRP A 122 -15.44 5.12 -3.59
N ASP A 123 -16.43 4.90 -4.42
CA ASP A 123 -17.82 4.73 -3.99
C ASP A 123 -18.07 3.46 -3.18
N THR A 124 -17.17 2.50 -3.20
CA THR A 124 -17.24 1.32 -2.32
C THR A 124 -16.81 1.62 -0.89
N HIS A 125 -16.01 2.68 -0.66
CA HIS A 125 -15.43 3.00 0.65
C HIS A 125 -16.42 3.71 1.58
N PRO A 126 -16.31 3.52 2.91
CA PRO A 126 -17.06 4.31 3.88
C PRO A 126 -16.84 5.81 3.69
N ARG A 127 -17.87 6.61 3.95
CA ARG A 127 -17.76 8.07 3.88
C ARG A 127 -16.70 8.63 4.83
N ALA A 128 -16.63 8.11 6.04
CA ALA A 128 -15.61 8.51 7.01
C ALA A 128 -14.19 8.37 6.44
N LEU A 129 -13.92 7.34 5.65
CA LEU A 129 -12.64 7.15 4.97
C LEU A 129 -12.50 8.10 3.79
N ARG A 130 -13.50 8.14 2.90
CA ARG A 130 -13.46 8.96 1.68
C ARG A 130 -13.22 10.44 1.97
N GLU A 131 -14.02 11.01 2.88
CA GLU A 131 -13.97 12.45 3.16
C GLU A 131 -12.62 12.85 3.81
N THR A 132 -12.06 12.00 4.67
CA THR A 132 -10.80 12.31 5.33
C THR A 132 -9.58 12.10 4.43
N GLU A 133 -9.55 11.05 3.61
CA GLU A 133 -8.45 10.80 2.69
C GLU A 133 -8.44 11.77 1.51
N ARG A 134 -9.61 12.19 1.02
CA ARG A 134 -9.72 13.22 -0.03
C ARG A 134 -9.12 14.56 0.39
N VAL A 135 -9.25 14.95 1.65
CA VAL A 135 -8.62 16.18 2.15
C VAL A 135 -7.10 16.12 1.97
N THR A 136 -6.46 15.04 2.39
CA THR A 136 -5.00 14.89 2.27
C THR A 136 -4.56 14.78 0.81
N SER A 137 -5.26 14.01 -0.01
CA SER A 137 -4.98 13.90 -1.43
C SER A 137 -5.11 15.26 -2.14
N HIS A 138 -6.15 16.03 -1.84
CA HIS A 138 -6.38 17.35 -2.42
C HIS A 138 -5.26 18.36 -2.06
N VAL A 139 -4.86 18.39 -0.79
CA VAL A 139 -3.77 19.28 -0.33
C VAL A 139 -2.47 18.98 -1.08
N PHE A 140 -2.07 17.72 -1.14
CA PHE A 140 -0.80 17.36 -1.79
C PHE A 140 -0.89 17.39 -3.31
N SER A 141 -2.05 17.15 -3.90
CA SER A 141 -2.28 17.39 -5.34
C SER A 141 -2.02 18.84 -5.70
N ALA A 142 -2.55 19.78 -4.90
CA ALA A 142 -2.31 21.19 -5.10
C ALA A 142 -0.82 21.57 -4.93
N LEU A 143 -0.15 21.02 -3.92
CA LEU A 143 1.27 21.30 -3.65
C LEU A 143 2.22 20.70 -4.71
N LEU A 144 1.86 19.56 -5.29
CA LEU A 144 2.64 18.87 -6.32
C LEU A 144 2.23 19.27 -7.75
N GLY A 145 1.14 20.02 -7.90
CA GLY A 145 0.66 20.49 -9.19
C GLY A 145 0.05 19.42 -10.09
N GLN A 146 -0.41 18.31 -9.51
CA GLN A 146 -1.05 17.21 -10.24
C GLN A 146 -2.06 16.47 -9.35
N GLU A 147 -3.14 15.97 -9.95
CA GLU A 147 -4.16 15.17 -9.26
C GLU A 147 -3.60 13.80 -8.85
N LEU A 148 -3.66 13.48 -7.53
CA LEU A 148 -3.11 12.26 -6.96
C LEU A 148 -4.02 11.68 -5.88
N ASP A 149 -4.20 10.36 -5.90
CA ASP A 149 -4.80 9.58 -4.81
C ASP A 149 -3.69 9.00 -3.92
N LEU A 150 -3.17 9.81 -3.00
CA LEU A 150 -2.02 9.44 -2.18
C LEU A 150 -2.28 8.29 -1.23
N SER A 151 -3.51 8.20 -0.70
CA SER A 151 -3.90 7.19 0.29
C SER A 151 -4.26 5.84 -0.31
N ALA A 152 -4.14 5.69 -1.62
CA ALA A 152 -4.30 4.39 -2.25
C ALA A 152 -3.25 3.40 -1.73
N GLY A 153 -3.67 2.24 -1.27
CA GLY A 153 -2.84 1.24 -0.58
C GLY A 153 -1.85 0.49 -1.48
N ALA A 154 -1.54 0.99 -2.67
CA ALA A 154 -0.59 0.38 -3.59
C ALA A 154 0.21 1.42 -4.37
N LYS A 155 1.51 1.18 -4.54
CA LYS A 155 2.44 2.05 -5.27
C LYS A 155 3.52 1.21 -5.95
N GLY A 156 3.98 1.66 -7.12
CA GLY A 156 5.13 1.08 -7.83
C GLY A 156 6.32 2.04 -7.80
N PHE A 157 7.52 1.50 -7.67
CA PHE A 157 8.76 2.28 -7.64
C PHE A 157 9.84 1.63 -8.51
N SER A 158 10.60 2.43 -9.24
CA SER A 158 11.91 1.97 -9.70
C SER A 158 12.81 1.69 -8.50
N ARG A 159 13.77 0.77 -8.63
CA ARG A 159 14.71 0.47 -7.55
C ARG A 159 15.40 1.73 -7.01
N ALA A 160 15.85 2.62 -7.90
CA ALA A 160 16.50 3.87 -7.52
C ALA A 160 15.56 4.79 -6.70
N ALA A 161 14.26 4.84 -7.04
CA ALA A 161 13.28 5.60 -6.27
C ALA A 161 13.03 4.96 -4.89
N ALA A 162 12.90 3.63 -4.82
CA ALA A 162 12.75 2.91 -3.57
C ALA A 162 13.95 3.10 -2.63
N GLU A 163 15.18 2.99 -3.14
CA GLU A 163 16.40 3.23 -2.39
C GLU A 163 16.49 4.66 -1.85
N TRP A 164 16.08 5.64 -2.67
CA TRP A 164 16.01 7.03 -2.24
C TRP A 164 14.97 7.22 -1.14
N ILE A 165 13.79 6.66 -1.31
CA ILE A 165 12.71 6.74 -0.32
C ILE A 165 13.16 6.12 1.01
N VAL A 166 13.67 4.90 1.00
CA VAL A 166 14.10 4.20 2.23
C VAL A 166 15.18 4.99 2.97
N ARG A 167 16.15 5.52 2.24
CA ARG A 167 17.26 6.30 2.83
C ARG A 167 16.80 7.61 3.48
N ASN A 168 15.73 8.22 2.98
CA ASN A 168 15.27 9.54 3.41
C ASN A 168 13.96 9.51 4.20
N SER A 169 13.24 8.38 4.22
CA SER A 169 12.01 8.19 4.98
C SER A 169 12.33 7.88 6.45
N ARG A 170 11.48 8.34 7.35
CA ARG A 170 11.53 7.93 8.75
C ARG A 170 10.87 6.55 8.89
N PRO A 171 11.42 5.62 9.69
CA PRO A 171 10.80 4.30 9.87
C PRO A 171 9.39 4.37 10.46
N GLU A 172 9.16 5.29 11.39
CA GLU A 172 7.92 5.46 12.15
C GLU A 172 6.77 5.99 11.26
N ARG A 173 5.56 5.99 11.78
CA ARG A 173 4.32 6.48 11.15
C ARG A 173 3.93 5.68 9.93
N ALA A 174 3.39 4.46 10.16
CA ALA A 174 3.00 3.56 9.08
C ALA A 174 2.08 4.21 8.05
N LEU A 175 1.04 4.92 8.49
CA LEU A 175 0.05 5.54 7.60
C LEU A 175 0.56 6.81 6.93
N GLY A 176 1.49 7.52 7.56
CA GLY A 176 2.16 8.67 6.97
C GLY A 176 2.95 8.37 5.70
N LYS A 177 3.28 7.08 5.44
CA LYS A 177 3.97 6.64 4.22
C LYS A 177 3.17 6.93 2.95
N ASP A 178 1.86 7.09 3.06
CA ASP A 178 1.01 7.39 1.93
C ASP A 178 1.40 8.71 1.24
N SER A 179 1.73 9.74 2.01
CA SER A 179 2.22 11.03 1.49
C SER A 179 3.75 11.12 1.49
N GLU A 180 4.41 10.69 2.56
CA GLU A 180 5.87 10.84 2.72
C GLU A 180 6.63 10.27 1.54
N TRP A 181 6.32 9.05 1.10
CA TRP A 181 7.05 8.38 0.02
C TRP A 181 6.91 9.08 -1.33
N VAL A 182 5.70 9.51 -1.65
CA VAL A 182 5.43 10.23 -2.91
C VAL A 182 6.17 11.56 -2.93
N ILE A 183 6.14 12.30 -1.83
CA ILE A 183 6.82 13.59 -1.69
C ILE A 183 8.33 13.41 -1.73
N LEU A 184 8.89 12.39 -1.06
CA LEU A 184 10.31 12.10 -1.12
C LEU A 184 10.77 11.71 -2.53
N ALA A 185 9.98 10.92 -3.26
CA ALA A 185 10.25 10.61 -4.66
C ALA A 185 10.25 11.87 -5.51
N HIS A 186 9.20 12.70 -5.42
CA HIS A 186 9.10 13.96 -6.15
C HIS A 186 10.30 14.89 -5.86
N ARG A 187 10.64 15.08 -4.58
CA ARG A 187 11.78 15.91 -4.16
C ARG A 187 13.13 15.34 -4.54
N GLY A 188 13.22 14.01 -4.70
CA GLY A 188 14.37 13.32 -5.27
C GLY A 188 14.51 13.49 -6.78
N GLY A 189 13.58 14.20 -7.42
CA GLY A 189 13.57 14.43 -8.87
C GLY A 189 13.07 13.21 -9.67
N PHE A 190 12.39 12.24 -9.03
CA PHE A 190 11.71 11.17 -9.73
C PHE A 190 10.35 11.63 -10.24
N ARG A 191 10.00 11.17 -11.42
CA ARG A 191 8.69 11.46 -12.01
C ARG A 191 7.60 10.65 -11.28
N VAL A 192 6.67 11.36 -10.64
CA VAL A 192 5.47 10.79 -10.05
C VAL A 192 4.38 10.69 -11.11
N SER A 193 3.73 9.54 -11.18
CA SER A 193 2.63 9.25 -12.12
C SER A 193 1.50 8.55 -11.38
N GLN A 194 0.32 8.55 -11.96
CA GLN A 194 -0.83 7.82 -11.44
C GLN A 194 -1.58 7.11 -12.56
N ILE A 195 -2.07 5.91 -12.28
CA ILE A 195 -3.09 5.22 -13.06
C ILE A 195 -4.28 4.88 -12.16
N LEU A 196 -5.49 4.99 -12.69
CA LEU A 196 -6.70 4.71 -11.93
C LEU A 196 -7.14 3.26 -12.11
N VAL A 197 -7.47 2.60 -10.99
CA VAL A 197 -7.86 1.19 -10.96
C VAL A 197 -9.14 0.99 -10.16
N ASN A 198 -9.91 -0.04 -10.53
CA ASN A 198 -11.09 -0.46 -9.78
C ASN A 198 -10.78 -1.46 -8.67
N GLY A 199 -9.66 -2.18 -8.78
CA GLY A 199 -9.32 -3.27 -7.86
C GLY A 199 -8.93 -2.82 -6.47
N LEU A 200 -8.75 -1.53 -6.24
CA LEU A 200 -8.58 -0.94 -4.92
C LEU A 200 -9.93 -0.52 -4.31
N ASP A 201 -11.01 -1.25 -4.63
CA ASP A 201 -12.28 -1.15 -3.93
C ASP A 201 -12.12 -1.55 -2.44
N TRP A 202 -13.11 -1.16 -1.62
CA TRP A 202 -12.97 -1.34 -0.18
C TRP A 202 -12.99 -2.80 0.22
N GLU A 203 -11.92 -3.24 0.91
CA GLU A 203 -11.91 -4.52 1.62
C GLU A 203 -12.45 -4.30 3.04
N ILE A 204 -13.40 -5.10 3.42
CA ILE A 204 -13.92 -5.12 4.77
C ILE A 204 -12.78 -5.60 5.70
N PRO A 205 -12.48 -4.88 6.79
CA PRO A 205 -11.34 -5.20 7.65
C PRO A 205 -11.51 -6.51 8.44
N ASP A 206 -12.46 -7.37 8.07
CA ASP A 206 -12.68 -8.59 8.77
C ASP A 206 -13.30 -9.71 7.94
N ARG A 207 -12.73 -10.89 8.03
CA ARG A 207 -13.48 -12.11 8.32
C ARG A 207 -14.14 -12.83 7.17
N TYR A 208 -13.80 -12.53 5.92
CA TYR A 208 -14.13 -13.42 4.82
C TYR A 208 -12.97 -14.37 4.57
N GLN A 209 -13.02 -15.49 5.28
CA GLN A 209 -11.98 -16.51 5.22
C GLN A 209 -11.89 -17.18 3.86
N ASP A 210 -13.02 -17.30 3.16
CA ASP A 210 -13.11 -18.11 1.96
C ASP A 210 -13.07 -17.32 0.65
N ARG A 211 -13.58 -16.09 0.64
CA ARG A 211 -13.73 -15.25 -0.56
C ARG A 211 -13.90 -13.78 -0.22
N ALA A 212 -13.71 -12.90 -1.20
CA ALA A 212 -14.05 -11.49 -1.09
C ALA A 212 -15.54 -11.28 -0.77
N ALA A 213 -15.83 -10.26 0.04
CA ALA A 213 -17.22 -9.91 0.35
C ALA A 213 -17.98 -9.49 -0.90
N ASP A 214 -19.24 -9.92 -1.00
CA ASP A 214 -20.15 -9.48 -2.03
C ASP A 214 -20.56 -7.99 -1.85
N PRO A 215 -21.08 -7.33 -2.91
CA PRO A 215 -21.42 -5.91 -2.86
C PRO A 215 -22.45 -5.55 -1.78
N GLU A 216 -23.45 -6.41 -1.51
CA GLU A 216 -24.49 -6.13 -0.53
C GLU A 216 -23.90 -6.14 0.89
N ARG A 217 -22.99 -7.06 1.15
CA ARG A 217 -22.30 -7.13 2.44
C ARG A 217 -21.36 -5.93 2.61
N VAL A 218 -20.61 -5.57 1.57
CA VAL A 218 -19.76 -4.37 1.56
C VAL A 218 -20.61 -3.13 1.90
N GLN A 219 -21.75 -2.97 1.25
CA GLN A 219 -22.66 -1.84 1.49
C GLN A 219 -23.11 -1.77 2.95
N ARG A 220 -23.59 -2.89 3.51
CA ARG A 220 -24.08 -2.95 4.89
C ARG A 220 -22.98 -2.61 5.90
N VAL A 221 -21.80 -3.22 5.78
CA VAL A 221 -20.68 -2.96 6.68
C VAL A 221 -20.18 -1.52 6.56
N ARG A 222 -20.22 -0.93 5.36
CA ARG A 222 -19.92 0.47 5.13
C ARG A 222 -20.88 1.39 5.89
N GLU A 223 -22.16 1.14 5.84
CA GLU A 223 -23.18 1.90 6.56
C GLU A 223 -22.99 1.78 8.09
N GLU A 224 -22.75 0.56 8.58
CA GLU A 224 -22.43 0.32 9.99
C GLU A 224 -21.14 1.03 10.43
N TYR A 225 -20.14 1.12 9.56
CA TYR A 225 -18.88 1.84 9.81
C TYR A 225 -19.12 3.35 9.92
N ASP A 226 -19.89 3.92 8.99
CA ASP A 226 -20.20 5.35 8.93
C ASP A 226 -21.12 5.81 10.06
N ALA A 227 -21.94 4.92 10.62
CA ALA A 227 -22.82 5.21 11.75
C ALA A 227 -22.06 5.38 13.08
N LYS A 228 -20.79 4.94 13.17
CA LYS A 228 -19.99 4.99 14.40
C LYS A 228 -19.13 6.24 14.46
N VAL A 229 -19.27 7.03 15.50
CA VAL A 229 -18.45 8.24 15.74
C VAL A 229 -16.95 7.89 15.85
N GLU A 230 -16.64 6.75 16.45
CA GLU A 230 -15.28 6.25 16.62
C GLU A 230 -14.58 6.01 15.28
N SER A 231 -15.33 5.58 14.25
CA SER A 231 -14.81 5.41 12.89
C SER A 231 -14.35 6.75 12.30
N TRP A 232 -15.14 7.79 12.47
CA TRP A 232 -14.79 9.15 12.03
C TRP A 232 -13.58 9.68 12.79
N GLN A 233 -13.60 9.56 14.12
CA GLN A 233 -12.47 9.99 14.95
C GLN A 233 -11.16 9.32 14.55
N MET A 234 -11.19 8.01 14.34
CA MET A 234 -10.04 7.24 13.90
C MET A 234 -9.55 7.73 12.52
N ARG A 235 -10.46 7.95 11.55
CA ARG A 235 -10.10 8.40 10.21
C ARG A 235 -9.55 9.82 10.17
N VAL A 236 -10.05 10.72 10.99
CA VAL A 236 -9.46 12.05 11.19
C VAL A 236 -8.02 11.93 11.72
N GLY A 237 -7.78 11.02 12.67
CA GLY A 237 -6.42 10.74 13.17
C GLY A 237 -5.48 10.24 12.06
N VAL A 238 -5.96 9.33 11.22
CA VAL A 238 -5.21 8.83 10.04
C VAL A 238 -4.89 9.97 9.07
N ALA A 239 -5.87 10.78 8.70
CA ALA A 239 -5.66 11.91 7.79
C ALA A 239 -4.64 12.91 8.34
N ARG A 240 -4.69 13.17 9.67
CA ARG A 240 -3.70 14.02 10.34
C ARG A 240 -2.29 13.42 10.23
N GLU A 241 -2.11 12.13 10.50
CA GLU A 241 -0.79 11.47 10.37
C GLU A 241 -0.25 11.57 8.95
N ILE A 242 -1.09 11.34 7.93
CA ILE A 242 -0.72 11.47 6.52
C ILE A 242 -0.31 12.92 6.20
N ALA A 243 -1.11 13.90 6.66
CA ALA A 243 -0.83 15.31 6.41
C ALA A 243 0.47 15.77 7.08
N GLU A 244 0.68 15.44 8.35
CA GLU A 244 1.91 15.78 9.09
C GLU A 244 3.14 15.16 8.44
N ALA A 245 3.11 13.88 8.09
CA ALA A 245 4.24 13.19 7.46
C ALA A 245 4.60 13.82 6.10
N GLY A 246 3.60 14.18 5.30
CA GLY A 246 3.82 14.84 4.02
C GLY A 246 4.41 16.24 4.14
N VAL A 247 3.89 17.06 5.07
CA VAL A 247 4.42 18.40 5.34
C VAL A 247 5.87 18.31 5.85
N GLU A 248 6.16 17.41 6.78
CA GLU A 248 7.53 17.18 7.25
C GLU A 248 8.46 16.76 6.12
N ALA A 249 8.00 15.88 5.22
CA ALA A 249 8.78 15.46 4.05
C ALA A 249 9.06 16.64 3.10
N LEU A 250 8.12 17.57 2.91
CA LEU A 250 8.32 18.79 2.12
C LEU A 250 9.36 19.72 2.74
N GLN A 251 9.42 19.82 4.06
CA GLN A 251 10.32 20.73 4.79
C GLN A 251 11.70 20.13 5.06
N ARG A 252 11.85 18.81 4.94
CA ARG A 252 13.09 18.10 5.28
C ARG A 252 14.24 18.53 4.37
N VAL A 253 15.42 18.80 4.95
CA VAL A 253 16.65 18.99 4.17
C VAL A 253 17.05 17.62 3.61
N LEU A 254 17.09 17.50 2.30
CA LEU A 254 17.49 16.27 1.61
C LEU A 254 18.87 16.46 0.98
N PRO A 255 19.69 15.39 0.90
CA PRO A 255 20.92 15.42 0.15
C PRO A 255 20.65 15.69 -1.34
N VAL A 256 21.60 16.30 -2.01
CA VAL A 256 21.52 16.47 -3.47
C VAL A 256 21.69 15.11 -4.13
N ARG A 257 20.71 14.71 -4.94
CA ARG A 257 20.83 13.49 -5.73
C ARG A 257 21.76 13.74 -6.91
N SER A 258 22.90 13.04 -6.97
CA SER A 258 23.71 12.98 -8.18
C SER A 258 22.91 12.27 -9.27
N ARG A 259 22.63 12.96 -10.37
CA ARG A 259 22.06 12.31 -11.56
C ARG A 259 23.19 11.51 -12.20
N SER A 260 23.13 10.19 -12.09
CA SER A 260 23.97 9.25 -12.83
C SER A 260 23.37 9.00 -14.22
#